data_a2e959ff2681a71b23b011c2b4f007e9
#
_entry.id   a2e959ff2681a71b23b011c2b4f007e9
#
_cell.length_a   1.000
_cell.length_b   1.000
_cell.length_c   1.000
_cell.angle_alpha   90.00
_cell.angle_beta   90.00
_cell.angle_gamma   90.00
#
_symmetry.space_group_name_H-M   'P 1'
#
loop_
_entity.id
_entity.type
_entity.pdbx_description
1 polymer ?
#
loop_
_entity_poly.entity_id
_entity_poly.type
_entity_poly.pdbx_seq_one_letter_code
_entity_poly.pdbx_strand_id
1 'polypeptide(L)'
;MKAGTLLLVALVTMGLAAPLLKAGSTAIFTHQTQDTDNTFTTLASFATDTPTATPTATPTATSPTPTPTPSCGAGDTGLLDPSAQAADTGGNGDGFEVDPTSAFADDSSFAVNVNGPADQHRYYDYSISIPSGCSIKGIEARLDWWLDSTEGTNTTSVELSWDGGDSWTAAKTDSTETTSAHTAVLDGGTDTWGRTWAPDDLSDASFRARVTSDSDQSWMDFYLEWVPVKVYYGP
;
A
#
# COMPACT_ATOMS: atom_id res chain seq x y z
N MET A 1 26.31 -55.38 0.88
CA MET A 1 26.27 -54.34 -0.15
C MET A 1 26.14 -52.98 0.53
N LYS A 2 27.09 -52.08 0.29
CA LYS A 2 27.32 -50.86 1.09
C LYS A 2 26.34 -49.75 0.69
N ALA A 3 25.59 -49.21 1.66
CA ALA A 3 24.80 -48.00 1.51
C ALA A 3 25.74 -46.79 1.59
N GLY A 4 25.75 -45.96 0.54
CA GLY A 4 26.47 -44.68 0.49
C GLY A 4 25.56 -43.56 0.95
N THR A 5 25.91 -42.91 2.05
CA THR A 5 25.25 -41.70 2.55
C THR A 5 25.79 -40.47 1.80
N LEU A 6 24.94 -39.79 1.05
CA LEU A 6 25.27 -38.53 0.40
C LEU A 6 24.98 -37.36 1.37
N LEU A 7 26.05 -36.71 1.83
CA LEU A 7 25.98 -35.53 2.67
C LEU A 7 25.85 -34.27 1.78
N LEU A 8 24.68 -33.63 1.78
CA LEU A 8 24.44 -32.36 1.08
C LEU A 8 24.82 -31.22 2.02
N VAL A 9 25.93 -30.54 1.76
CA VAL A 9 26.32 -29.31 2.46
C VAL A 9 25.67 -28.12 1.76
N ALA A 10 24.68 -27.53 2.38
CA ALA A 10 24.10 -26.26 1.92
C ALA A 10 24.95 -25.10 2.44
N LEU A 11 25.61 -24.41 1.52
CA LEU A 11 26.35 -23.17 1.82
C LEU A 11 25.38 -22.00 1.82
N VAL A 12 25.02 -21.49 3.01
CA VAL A 12 24.25 -20.25 3.17
C VAL A 12 25.23 -19.07 3.12
N THR A 13 25.24 -18.34 2.03
CA THR A 13 25.94 -17.04 1.94
C THR A 13 25.05 -15.94 2.47
N MET A 14 25.30 -15.54 3.70
CA MET A 14 24.72 -14.34 4.29
C MET A 14 25.39 -13.11 3.66
N GLY A 15 24.68 -12.41 2.79
CA GLY A 15 25.07 -11.09 2.28
C GLY A 15 24.84 -10.03 3.35
N LEU A 16 25.91 -9.59 4.02
CA LEU A 16 25.87 -8.41 4.88
C LEU A 16 25.93 -7.16 4.01
N ALA A 17 24.85 -6.41 3.95
CA ALA A 17 24.85 -5.05 3.44
C ALA A 17 25.43 -4.13 4.52
N ALA A 18 26.63 -3.61 4.30
CA ALA A 18 27.25 -2.62 5.17
C ALA A 18 26.81 -1.20 4.72
N PRO A 19 26.47 -0.30 5.67
CA PRO A 19 26.19 1.09 5.34
C PRO A 19 27.50 1.82 4.97
N LEU A 20 27.47 2.61 3.88
CA LEU A 20 28.57 3.49 3.48
C LEU A 20 28.72 4.62 4.52
N LEU A 21 29.61 4.42 5.47
CA LEU A 21 30.15 5.55 6.25
C LEU A 21 31.23 6.23 5.40
N LYS A 22 31.00 7.51 5.09
CA LYS A 22 31.96 8.39 4.48
C LYS A 22 32.97 8.79 5.55
N ALA A 23 33.98 7.93 5.78
CA ALA A 23 35.12 8.23 6.66
C ALA A 23 36.20 8.91 5.86
N GLY A 24 36.59 10.10 6.30
CA GLY A 24 37.78 10.80 5.80
C GLY A 24 39.00 9.92 6.01
N SER A 25 39.74 9.65 4.94
CA SER A 25 41.02 8.91 5.00
C SER A 25 42.08 9.74 5.72
N THR A 26 42.34 9.39 6.97
CA THR A 26 43.59 9.77 7.63
C THR A 26 44.61 8.67 7.36
N ALA A 27 45.47 8.88 6.38
CA ALA A 27 46.58 7.96 6.16
C ALA A 27 47.64 8.21 7.26
N ILE A 28 47.75 7.29 8.19
CA ILE A 28 48.85 7.23 9.14
C ILE A 28 49.93 6.35 8.51
N PHE A 29 50.96 6.97 7.98
CA PHE A 29 52.18 6.28 7.58
C PHE A 29 53.05 6.06 8.80
N THR A 30 53.08 4.90 9.39
CA THR A 30 54.06 4.47 10.35
C THR A 30 55.12 3.68 9.60
N HIS A 31 56.13 4.36 9.08
CA HIS A 31 57.38 3.70 8.66
C HIS A 31 58.46 4.14 9.65
N GLN A 32 58.83 3.27 10.58
CA GLN A 32 60.01 3.44 11.40
C GLN A 32 61.17 2.73 10.69
N THR A 33 62.00 3.53 10.03
CA THR A 33 63.38 3.15 9.74
C THR A 33 64.24 3.83 10.78
N GLN A 34 64.82 3.04 11.69
CA GLN A 34 65.89 3.53 12.54
C GLN A 34 67.17 3.61 11.68
N ASP A 35 67.53 4.84 11.34
CA ASP A 35 68.87 5.14 10.84
C ASP A 35 69.63 5.77 11.98
N THR A 36 70.65 5.06 12.50
CA THR A 36 71.37 5.42 13.71
C THR A 36 72.50 6.45 13.47
N ASP A 37 72.71 6.87 12.22
CA ASP A 37 73.84 7.72 11.86
C ASP A 37 73.51 9.11 11.32
N ASN A 38 72.28 9.57 11.52
CA ASN A 38 71.89 10.90 11.01
C ASN A 38 71.80 11.95 12.13
N THR A 39 72.87 12.70 12.27
CA THR A 39 72.98 13.81 13.22
C THR A 39 72.39 15.06 12.59
N PHE A 40 71.15 15.46 12.98
CA PHE A 40 70.63 16.76 12.61
C PHE A 40 71.11 17.82 13.53
N THR A 41 71.93 18.76 13.00
CA THR A 41 72.26 19.96 13.68
C THR A 41 71.18 20.99 13.51
N THR A 42 70.43 21.31 14.57
CA THR A 42 69.46 22.37 14.56
C THR A 42 70.16 23.74 14.41
N LEU A 43 69.97 24.35 13.26
CA LEU A 43 70.32 25.75 13.05
C LEU A 43 69.33 26.63 13.81
N ALA A 44 69.89 27.70 14.38
CA ALA A 44 69.21 28.68 15.24
C ALA A 44 67.86 29.17 14.63
N SER A 45 66.93 29.35 15.52
CA SER A 45 65.55 29.79 15.24
C SER A 45 65.48 30.99 14.30
N PHE A 46 64.78 30.83 13.20
CA PHE A 46 64.24 31.95 12.45
C PHE A 46 63.04 32.49 13.23
N ALA A 47 63.12 33.77 13.62
CA ALA A 47 61.98 34.51 14.07
C ALA A 47 61.04 34.66 12.85
N THR A 48 60.04 33.82 12.73
CA THR A 48 58.99 34.01 11.76
C THR A 48 57.98 34.97 12.35
N ASP A 49 57.91 36.19 11.81
CA ASP A 49 56.79 37.07 12.03
C ASP A 49 55.54 36.33 11.49
N THR A 50 54.75 35.74 12.40
CA THR A 50 53.53 35.13 12.05
C THR A 50 52.52 36.21 11.67
N PRO A 51 52.06 36.30 10.40
CA PRO A 51 51.06 37.28 10.05
C PRO A 51 49.83 37.01 10.90
N THR A 52 49.40 38.01 11.69
CA THR A 52 48.14 37.94 12.42
C THR A 52 47.01 37.77 11.42
N ALA A 53 46.39 36.58 11.43
CA ALA A 53 45.25 36.29 10.55
C ALA A 53 44.12 37.30 10.85
N THR A 54 43.80 38.13 9.88
CA THR A 54 42.61 38.98 9.93
C THR A 54 41.41 38.08 10.03
N PRO A 55 40.52 38.24 11.04
CA PRO A 55 39.35 37.39 11.15
C PRO A 55 38.50 37.54 9.89
N THR A 56 38.45 36.47 9.10
CA THR A 56 37.53 36.37 7.98
C THR A 56 36.11 36.33 8.55
N ALA A 57 35.26 37.26 8.15
CA ALA A 57 33.87 37.27 8.56
C ALA A 57 33.24 35.89 8.24
N THR A 58 32.83 35.19 9.27
CA THR A 58 32.09 33.94 9.13
C THR A 58 30.80 34.24 8.37
N PRO A 59 30.51 33.58 7.23
CA PRO A 59 29.25 33.80 6.54
C PRO A 59 28.11 33.43 7.49
N THR A 60 27.24 34.39 7.77
CA THR A 60 26.01 34.17 8.52
C THR A 60 25.18 33.16 7.72
N ALA A 61 24.95 31.96 8.30
CA ALA A 61 24.09 30.97 7.69
C ALA A 61 22.70 31.59 7.50
N THR A 62 22.32 31.82 6.25
CA THR A 62 20.94 32.20 5.93
C THR A 62 20.06 31.00 6.29
N SER A 63 19.14 31.20 7.24
CA SER A 63 18.11 30.19 7.56
C SER A 63 17.39 29.80 6.27
N PRO A 64 17.25 28.52 5.97
CA PRO A 64 16.50 28.10 4.78
C PRO A 64 15.09 28.67 4.88
N THR A 65 14.65 29.35 3.82
CA THR A 65 13.24 29.77 3.70
C THR A 65 12.38 28.52 3.78
N PRO A 66 11.37 28.46 4.67
CA PRO A 66 10.50 27.28 4.75
C PRO A 66 9.85 27.08 3.38
N THR A 67 10.06 25.89 2.81
CA THR A 67 9.32 25.46 1.62
C THR A 67 7.84 25.43 1.98
N PRO A 68 6.93 26.08 1.22
CA PRO A 68 5.53 26.05 1.53
C PRO A 68 5.07 24.59 1.55
N THR A 69 4.49 24.15 2.66
CA THR A 69 3.82 22.87 2.74
C THR A 69 2.68 22.87 1.71
N PRO A 70 2.56 21.90 0.81
CA PRO A 70 1.46 21.85 -0.12
C PRO A 70 0.16 21.86 0.66
N SER A 71 -0.70 22.83 0.35
CA SER A 71 -2.01 22.92 0.98
C SER A 71 -2.93 21.93 0.27
N CYS A 72 -3.60 21.08 1.05
CA CYS A 72 -4.62 20.19 0.51
C CYS A 72 -5.82 20.96 0.01
N GLY A 73 -6.23 20.73 -1.25
CA GLY A 73 -7.54 21.12 -1.77
C GLY A 73 -8.55 19.98 -1.56
N ALA A 74 -9.84 20.33 -1.46
CA ALA A 74 -10.89 19.30 -1.49
C ALA A 74 -10.99 18.70 -2.91
N GLY A 75 -11.18 17.37 -2.97
CA GLY A 75 -11.29 16.62 -4.21
C GLY A 75 -11.64 15.15 -3.97
N ASP A 76 -11.58 14.39 -5.05
CA ASP A 76 -11.74 12.94 -5.02
C ASP A 76 -10.79 12.25 -6.00
N THR A 77 -10.70 10.92 -5.92
CA THR A 77 -9.84 10.12 -6.79
C THR A 77 -10.45 9.79 -8.15
N GLY A 78 -11.73 10.10 -8.37
CA GLY A 78 -12.52 9.40 -9.39
C GLY A 78 -12.84 7.97 -8.94
N LEU A 79 -13.60 7.24 -9.74
CA LEU A 79 -13.79 5.80 -9.57
C LEU A 79 -12.49 5.09 -9.98
N LEU A 80 -11.99 4.24 -9.10
CA LEU A 80 -10.77 3.45 -9.29
C LEU A 80 -11.13 1.97 -9.33
N ASP A 81 -10.53 1.27 -10.28
CA ASP A 81 -10.75 -0.14 -10.51
C ASP A 81 -9.83 -1.00 -9.66
N PRO A 82 -10.28 -2.17 -9.17
CA PRO A 82 -9.37 -3.15 -8.60
C PRO A 82 -8.54 -3.80 -9.72
N SER A 83 -7.36 -4.31 -9.38
CA SER A 83 -6.54 -5.09 -10.31
C SER A 83 -6.16 -6.47 -9.77
N ALA A 84 -6.64 -6.81 -8.58
CA ALA A 84 -6.45 -8.10 -7.95
C ALA A 84 -7.70 -8.54 -7.18
N GLN A 85 -7.83 -9.85 -7.00
CA GLN A 85 -8.97 -10.46 -6.32
C GLN A 85 -8.56 -11.75 -5.60
N ALA A 86 -9.37 -12.19 -4.64
CA ALA A 86 -9.28 -13.51 -4.03
C ALA A 86 -10.61 -13.88 -3.39
N ALA A 87 -10.99 -15.15 -3.47
CA ALA A 87 -12.09 -15.67 -2.66
C ALA A 87 -11.80 -15.51 -1.16
N ASP A 88 -12.84 -15.30 -0.36
CA ASP A 88 -12.74 -15.28 1.10
C ASP A 88 -13.44 -16.52 1.70
N THR A 89 -13.35 -16.67 3.01
CA THR A 89 -13.78 -17.90 3.71
C THR A 89 -15.28 -17.95 4.03
N GLY A 90 -16.08 -16.96 3.60
CA GLY A 90 -17.53 -16.96 3.76
C GLY A 90 -18.24 -17.95 2.82
N GLY A 91 -19.45 -18.36 3.19
CA GLY A 91 -20.24 -19.29 2.39
C GLY A 91 -19.58 -20.64 2.19
N ASN A 92 -19.48 -21.09 0.94
CA ASN A 92 -18.75 -22.30 0.58
C ASN A 92 -17.23 -22.05 0.43
N GLY A 93 -16.79 -20.78 0.42
CA GLY A 93 -15.39 -20.35 0.42
C GLY A 93 -14.78 -20.21 -0.98
N ASP A 94 -15.55 -20.23 -2.05
CA ASP A 94 -15.07 -20.01 -3.43
C ASP A 94 -15.42 -18.62 -3.99
N GLY A 95 -16.34 -17.91 -3.36
CA GLY A 95 -16.72 -16.54 -3.69
C GLY A 95 -17.33 -16.42 -5.09
N PHE A 96 -16.93 -15.41 -5.86
CA PHE A 96 -17.29 -15.30 -7.27
C PHE A 96 -16.33 -16.16 -8.10
N GLU A 97 -16.64 -17.47 -8.23
CA GLU A 97 -15.73 -18.49 -8.74
C GLU A 97 -15.59 -18.49 -10.27
N VAL A 98 -16.59 -17.95 -10.99
CA VAL A 98 -16.53 -17.88 -12.46
C VAL A 98 -16.05 -16.51 -12.88
N ASP A 99 -14.94 -16.48 -13.59
CA ASP A 99 -14.34 -15.27 -14.17
C ASP A 99 -14.23 -14.08 -13.22
N PRO A 100 -13.69 -14.24 -11.98
CA PRO A 100 -13.71 -13.21 -10.95
C PRO A 100 -13.01 -11.89 -11.34
N THR A 101 -12.09 -11.92 -12.32
CA THR A 101 -11.42 -10.73 -12.86
C THR A 101 -12.33 -9.90 -13.77
N SER A 102 -13.47 -10.44 -14.20
CA SER A 102 -14.45 -9.69 -14.99
C SER A 102 -15.15 -8.60 -14.19
N ALA A 103 -15.05 -8.62 -12.85
CA ALA A 103 -15.55 -7.54 -11.98
C ALA A 103 -14.57 -6.36 -11.82
N PHE A 104 -13.50 -6.30 -12.60
CA PHE A 104 -12.50 -5.21 -12.51
C PHE A 104 -12.90 -3.95 -13.29
N ALA A 105 -13.77 -4.05 -14.29
CA ALA A 105 -14.07 -2.93 -15.16
C ALA A 105 -15.53 -2.96 -15.63
N ASP A 106 -16.11 -1.78 -15.85
CA ASP A 106 -17.43 -1.59 -16.47
C ASP A 106 -17.31 -1.81 -18.00
N ASP A 107 -17.30 -3.08 -18.44
CA ASP A 107 -17.07 -3.48 -19.84
C ASP A 107 -18.05 -4.53 -20.38
N SER A 108 -19.14 -4.77 -19.67
CA SER A 108 -20.16 -5.81 -19.95
C SER A 108 -19.66 -7.24 -19.76
N SER A 109 -18.48 -7.45 -19.16
CA SER A 109 -18.04 -8.74 -18.65
C SER A 109 -18.43 -8.84 -17.17
N PHE A 110 -18.64 -10.04 -16.64
CA PHE A 110 -19.07 -10.20 -15.26
C PHE A 110 -18.50 -11.45 -14.61
N ALA A 111 -18.26 -11.36 -13.33
CA ALA A 111 -17.98 -12.49 -12.46
C ALA A 111 -19.31 -13.13 -11.99
N VAL A 112 -19.30 -14.43 -11.73
CA VAL A 112 -20.48 -15.12 -11.23
C VAL A 112 -20.15 -15.88 -9.95
N ASN A 113 -21.01 -15.72 -8.96
CA ASN A 113 -21.13 -16.64 -7.83
C ASN A 113 -22.30 -17.59 -8.12
N VAL A 114 -22.00 -18.88 -8.32
CA VAL A 114 -22.97 -19.91 -8.72
C VAL A 114 -23.46 -20.65 -7.51
N ASN A 115 -24.80 -20.63 -7.29
CA ASN A 115 -25.45 -21.32 -6.17
C ASN A 115 -24.88 -20.92 -4.80
N GLY A 116 -24.54 -19.65 -4.61
CA GLY A 116 -23.76 -19.17 -3.49
C GLY A 116 -24.50 -18.26 -2.51
N PRO A 117 -25.21 -18.78 -1.48
CA PRO A 117 -25.62 -17.94 -0.36
C PRO A 117 -24.44 -17.64 0.57
N ALA A 118 -24.31 -16.37 0.95
CA ALA A 118 -23.33 -15.83 1.89
C ALA A 118 -21.84 -15.98 1.46
N ASP A 119 -21.58 -16.12 0.17
CA ASP A 119 -20.21 -16.17 -0.35
C ASP A 119 -19.55 -14.82 -0.34
N GLN A 120 -18.23 -14.83 -0.13
CA GLN A 120 -17.41 -13.63 0.04
C GLN A 120 -16.23 -13.61 -0.92
N HIS A 121 -16.02 -12.46 -1.55
CA HIS A 121 -14.89 -12.23 -2.46
C HIS A 121 -14.22 -10.91 -2.19
N ARG A 122 -12.87 -10.87 -2.18
CA ARG A 122 -12.06 -9.67 -1.96
C ARG A 122 -11.55 -9.13 -3.27
N TYR A 123 -11.70 -7.80 -3.44
CA TYR A 123 -11.15 -7.02 -4.55
C TYR A 123 -10.15 -6.00 -3.97
N TYR A 124 -8.99 -5.84 -4.60
CA TYR A 124 -7.91 -5.03 -4.07
C TYR A 124 -6.95 -4.52 -5.15
N ASP A 125 -5.87 -3.82 -4.74
CA ASP A 125 -4.91 -3.16 -5.61
C ASP A 125 -5.58 -2.10 -6.50
N TYR A 126 -6.24 -1.14 -5.84
CA TYR A 126 -6.94 -0.01 -6.47
C TYR A 126 -6.02 1.14 -6.85
N SER A 127 -4.74 1.12 -6.48
CA SER A 127 -3.75 2.18 -6.74
C SER A 127 -4.20 3.56 -6.23
N ILE A 128 -4.82 3.60 -5.05
CA ILE A 128 -5.35 4.82 -4.45
C ILE A 128 -4.20 5.77 -4.09
N SER A 129 -4.27 7.01 -4.57
CA SER A 129 -3.28 8.05 -4.27
C SER A 129 -3.95 9.29 -3.71
N ILE A 130 -3.62 9.63 -2.47
CA ILE A 130 -4.16 10.81 -1.78
C ILE A 130 -3.07 11.89 -1.72
N PRO A 131 -3.37 13.15 -2.11
CA PRO A 131 -2.40 14.22 -2.03
C PRO A 131 -1.90 14.44 -0.59
N SER A 132 -0.62 14.77 -0.44
CA SER A 132 -0.01 14.99 0.86
C SER A 132 -0.71 16.12 1.64
N GLY A 133 -0.88 15.92 2.95
CA GLY A 133 -1.55 16.87 3.83
C GLY A 133 -3.08 16.84 3.76
N CYS A 134 -3.67 15.93 2.97
CA CYS A 134 -5.11 15.71 2.93
C CYS A 134 -5.58 14.70 3.96
N SER A 135 -6.80 14.91 4.45
CA SER A 135 -7.56 13.97 5.27
C SER A 135 -8.62 13.28 4.41
N ILE A 136 -8.91 12.02 4.69
CA ILE A 136 -10.01 11.30 4.04
C ILE A 136 -11.33 11.80 4.62
N LYS A 137 -12.27 12.13 3.75
CA LYS A 137 -13.59 12.68 4.10
C LYS A 137 -14.71 11.66 3.92
N GLY A 138 -14.54 10.74 2.99
CA GLY A 138 -15.49 9.68 2.70
C GLY A 138 -14.96 8.70 1.69
N ILE A 139 -15.58 7.52 1.63
CA ILE A 139 -15.30 6.48 0.64
C ILE A 139 -16.65 6.02 0.06
N GLU A 140 -16.75 6.04 -1.25
CA GLU A 140 -17.85 5.48 -2.02
C GLU A 140 -17.39 4.13 -2.57
N ALA A 141 -18.15 3.08 -2.36
CA ALA A 141 -18.02 1.82 -3.10
C ALA A 141 -19.23 1.69 -4.02
N ARG A 142 -18.98 1.24 -5.23
CA ARG A 142 -20.04 0.98 -6.19
C ARG A 142 -20.03 -0.49 -6.56
N LEU A 143 -21.23 -1.06 -6.80
CA LEU A 143 -21.42 -2.39 -7.34
C LEU A 143 -22.33 -2.28 -8.57
N ASP A 144 -21.90 -2.85 -9.68
CA ASP A 144 -22.79 -3.13 -10.80
C ASP A 144 -23.07 -4.63 -10.77
N TRP A 145 -24.32 -5.00 -10.40
CA TRP A 145 -24.67 -6.37 -10.10
C TRP A 145 -26.14 -6.71 -10.46
N TRP A 146 -26.46 -8.01 -10.56
CA TRP A 146 -27.81 -8.51 -10.75
C TRP A 146 -27.87 -10.00 -10.40
N LEU A 147 -29.07 -10.59 -10.54
CA LEU A 147 -29.41 -11.97 -10.21
C LEU A 147 -29.90 -12.71 -11.45
N ASP A 148 -29.83 -14.04 -11.45
CA ASP A 148 -30.53 -14.88 -12.44
C ASP A 148 -32.02 -14.94 -12.17
N SER A 149 -32.48 -14.72 -10.93
CA SER A 149 -33.88 -14.69 -10.50
C SER A 149 -34.06 -13.68 -9.35
N THR A 150 -35.31 -13.23 -9.14
CA THR A 150 -35.69 -12.38 -8.01
C THR A 150 -36.55 -13.15 -6.99
N GLU A 151 -36.47 -14.47 -6.98
CA GLU A 151 -37.10 -15.26 -5.94
C GLU A 151 -36.33 -15.24 -4.63
N GLY A 152 -37.07 -15.24 -3.52
CA GLY A 152 -36.47 -15.20 -2.17
C GLY A 152 -36.08 -13.82 -1.69
N THR A 153 -35.11 -13.73 -0.79
CA THR A 153 -34.54 -12.52 -0.28
C THR A 153 -33.06 -12.51 -0.63
N ASN A 154 -32.66 -11.56 -1.46
CA ASN A 154 -31.31 -11.51 -2.01
C ASN A 154 -30.66 -10.15 -1.71
N THR A 155 -29.40 -10.17 -1.30
CA THR A 155 -28.64 -8.97 -0.99
C THR A 155 -27.20 -9.09 -1.45
N THR A 156 -26.63 -7.93 -1.80
CA THR A 156 -25.19 -7.81 -1.98
C THR A 156 -24.68 -6.73 -1.03
N SER A 157 -23.57 -6.99 -0.37
CA SER A 157 -22.99 -6.03 0.57
C SER A 157 -21.49 -5.85 0.37
N VAL A 158 -20.98 -4.70 0.83
CA VAL A 158 -19.55 -4.39 0.83
C VAL A 158 -19.09 -4.06 2.23
N GLU A 159 -17.91 -4.52 2.55
CA GLU A 159 -17.12 -4.13 3.70
C GLU A 159 -15.74 -3.67 3.24
N LEU A 160 -15.13 -2.74 3.96
CA LEU A 160 -13.79 -2.23 3.64
C LEU A 160 -12.80 -2.65 4.72
N SER A 161 -11.60 -3.04 4.30
CA SER A 161 -10.48 -3.34 5.19
C SER A 161 -9.36 -2.32 4.99
N TRP A 162 -8.53 -2.15 6.05
CA TRP A 162 -7.38 -1.24 6.13
C TRP A 162 -6.08 -1.94 6.54
N ASP A 163 -6.14 -3.25 6.75
CA ASP A 163 -5.05 -4.08 7.29
C ASP A 163 -4.85 -5.39 6.52
N GLY A 164 -5.21 -5.36 5.21
CA GLY A 164 -5.01 -6.51 4.32
C GLY A 164 -6.10 -7.57 4.40
N GLY A 165 -7.20 -7.29 5.13
CA GLY A 165 -8.32 -8.20 5.29
C GLY A 165 -8.40 -8.88 6.66
N ASP A 166 -7.60 -8.43 7.65
CA ASP A 166 -7.66 -8.94 9.01
C ASP A 166 -8.85 -8.34 9.78
N SER A 167 -9.20 -7.09 9.50
CA SER A 167 -10.35 -6.38 10.09
C SER A 167 -11.20 -5.72 9.02
N TRP A 168 -12.50 -5.60 9.28
CA TRP A 168 -13.48 -5.06 8.35
C TRP A 168 -14.39 -4.03 9.01
N THR A 169 -14.87 -3.08 8.21
CA THR A 169 -15.93 -2.14 8.61
C THR A 169 -17.26 -2.88 8.80
N ALA A 170 -18.27 -2.17 9.30
CA ALA A 170 -19.64 -2.68 9.15
C ALA A 170 -20.02 -2.77 7.67
N ALA A 171 -20.74 -3.82 7.32
CA ALA A 171 -21.23 -4.04 5.96
C ALA A 171 -22.26 -2.97 5.57
N LYS A 172 -22.21 -2.53 4.30
CA LYS A 172 -23.24 -1.73 3.66
C LYS A 172 -23.89 -2.55 2.59
N THR A 173 -25.21 -2.62 2.60
CA THR A 173 -25.99 -3.60 1.84
C THR A 173 -26.89 -2.91 0.83
N ASP A 174 -26.94 -3.45 -0.38
CA ASP A 174 -27.98 -3.22 -1.36
C ASP A 174 -28.89 -4.46 -1.45
N SER A 175 -30.19 -4.20 -1.47
CA SER A 175 -31.25 -5.22 -1.58
C SER A 175 -32.13 -4.98 -2.81
N THR A 176 -31.61 -4.31 -3.81
CA THR A 176 -32.34 -4.09 -5.06
C THR A 176 -32.31 -5.34 -5.91
N GLU A 177 -33.37 -6.12 -5.85
CA GLU A 177 -33.48 -7.37 -6.59
C GLU A 177 -33.88 -7.13 -8.05
N THR A 178 -32.99 -7.49 -8.97
CA THR A 178 -33.20 -7.34 -10.41
C THR A 178 -32.46 -8.41 -11.20
N THR A 179 -33.01 -8.77 -12.36
CA THR A 179 -32.37 -9.68 -13.33
C THR A 179 -31.68 -8.92 -14.47
N SER A 180 -31.43 -7.63 -14.30
CA SER A 180 -30.72 -6.78 -15.24
C SER A 180 -29.64 -6.00 -14.48
N ALA A 181 -28.56 -5.66 -15.14
CA ALA A 181 -27.48 -4.87 -14.56
C ALA A 181 -28.03 -3.64 -13.79
N HIS A 182 -27.66 -3.51 -12.55
CA HIS A 182 -28.06 -2.49 -11.61
C HIS A 182 -26.85 -1.90 -10.92
N THR A 183 -26.82 -0.58 -10.81
CA THR A 183 -25.80 0.13 -10.08
C THR A 183 -26.25 0.43 -8.65
N ALA A 184 -25.59 -0.16 -7.68
CA ALA A 184 -25.67 0.23 -6.28
C ALA A 184 -24.53 1.16 -5.92
N VAL A 185 -24.84 2.33 -5.39
CA VAL A 185 -23.84 3.27 -4.84
C VAL A 185 -23.94 3.21 -3.33
N LEU A 186 -22.91 2.67 -2.69
CA LEU A 186 -22.84 2.51 -1.26
C LEU A 186 -22.02 3.66 -0.67
N ASP A 187 -22.76 4.58 -0.05
CA ASP A 187 -22.27 5.81 0.56
C ASP A 187 -21.61 6.83 -0.39
N GLY A 188 -20.76 7.72 0.14
CA GLY A 188 -20.22 8.83 -0.65
C GLY A 188 -19.31 9.76 0.12
N GLY A 189 -19.24 11.01 -0.31
CA GLY A 189 -18.20 11.97 0.06
C GLY A 189 -18.07 12.36 1.52
N THR A 190 -18.99 11.95 2.39
CA THR A 190 -18.96 12.28 3.83
C THR A 190 -19.06 11.05 4.74
N ASP A 191 -19.18 9.86 4.16
CA ASP A 191 -19.24 8.62 4.93
C ASP A 191 -17.87 7.94 4.99
N THR A 192 -17.38 7.78 6.19
CA THR A 192 -16.08 7.16 6.46
C THR A 192 -16.20 5.68 6.88
N TRP A 193 -17.34 5.05 6.65
CA TRP A 193 -17.57 3.64 7.04
C TRP A 193 -17.34 3.38 8.53
N GLY A 194 -17.66 4.38 9.37
CA GLY A 194 -17.58 4.28 10.82
C GLY A 194 -16.17 4.36 11.42
N ARG A 195 -15.15 4.76 10.62
CA ARG A 195 -13.77 4.91 11.12
C ARG A 195 -13.07 6.14 10.56
N THR A 196 -11.95 6.52 11.18
CA THR A 196 -11.02 7.49 10.61
C THR A 196 -10.00 6.74 9.76
N TRP A 197 -9.77 7.20 8.53
CA TRP A 197 -8.82 6.64 7.60
C TRP A 197 -7.55 7.47 7.52
N ALA A 198 -6.40 6.82 7.57
CA ALA A 198 -5.12 7.41 7.20
C ALA A 198 -4.83 7.11 5.71
N PRO A 199 -4.05 7.95 5.01
CA PRO A 199 -3.67 7.65 3.62
C PRO A 199 -2.98 6.28 3.45
N ASP A 200 -2.20 5.84 4.43
CA ASP A 200 -1.50 4.53 4.40
C ASP A 200 -2.47 3.34 4.50
N ASP A 201 -3.65 3.53 5.11
CA ASP A 201 -4.71 2.51 5.17
C ASP A 201 -5.25 2.17 3.78
N LEU A 202 -5.07 3.09 2.82
CA LEU A 202 -5.58 2.98 1.45
C LEU A 202 -4.52 2.44 0.46
N SER A 203 -3.35 2.02 0.96
CA SER A 203 -2.31 1.41 0.11
C SER A 203 -2.76 0.05 -0.44
N ASP A 204 -2.19 -0.35 -1.58
CA ASP A 204 -2.46 -1.66 -2.21
C ASP A 204 -2.15 -2.85 -1.27
N ALA A 205 -1.24 -2.68 -0.31
CA ALA A 205 -0.96 -3.69 0.69
C ALA A 205 -2.07 -3.84 1.73
N SER A 206 -2.80 -2.76 2.04
CA SER A 206 -3.70 -2.66 3.19
C SER A 206 -5.18 -2.64 2.81
N PHE A 207 -5.55 -1.88 1.76
CA PHE A 207 -6.95 -1.66 1.41
C PHE A 207 -7.56 -2.84 0.66
N ARG A 208 -8.76 -3.25 1.09
CA ARG A 208 -9.55 -4.29 0.44
C ARG A 208 -11.03 -3.90 0.46
N ALA A 209 -11.74 -4.22 -0.60
CA ALA A 209 -13.21 -4.25 -0.61
C ALA A 209 -13.63 -5.72 -0.64
N ARG A 210 -14.48 -6.14 0.31
CA ARG A 210 -15.07 -7.48 0.34
C ARG A 210 -16.51 -7.37 -0.08
N VAL A 211 -16.87 -8.06 -1.14
CA VAL A 211 -18.25 -8.22 -1.60
C VAL A 211 -18.80 -9.51 -1.02
N THR A 212 -19.99 -9.44 -0.44
CA THR A 212 -20.73 -10.60 0.04
C THR A 212 -22.05 -10.67 -0.71
N SER A 213 -22.32 -11.77 -1.38
CA SER A 213 -23.64 -12.15 -1.91
C SER A 213 -24.36 -13.00 -0.88
N ASP A 214 -25.62 -12.72 -0.61
CA ASP A 214 -26.42 -13.49 0.34
C ASP A 214 -27.84 -13.71 -0.19
N SER A 215 -28.33 -14.96 -0.06
CA SER A 215 -29.65 -15.36 -0.50
C SER A 215 -30.25 -16.41 0.45
N ASP A 216 -31.55 -16.39 0.61
CA ASP A 216 -32.28 -17.50 1.25
C ASP A 216 -32.56 -18.69 0.30
N GLN A 217 -32.16 -18.55 -0.98
CA GLN A 217 -32.27 -19.58 -2.02
C GLN A 217 -30.87 -20.14 -2.34
N SER A 218 -30.68 -21.45 -2.10
CA SER A 218 -29.37 -22.11 -2.30
C SER A 218 -28.95 -22.29 -3.76
N TRP A 219 -29.78 -21.90 -4.70
CA TRP A 219 -29.56 -22.04 -6.16
C TRP A 219 -29.41 -20.68 -6.85
N MET A 220 -29.42 -19.57 -6.10
CA MET A 220 -29.33 -18.22 -6.63
C MET A 220 -27.92 -17.93 -7.18
N ASP A 221 -27.89 -17.46 -8.43
CA ASP A 221 -26.64 -16.97 -9.03
C ASP A 221 -26.56 -15.43 -8.94
N PHE A 222 -25.41 -14.94 -8.50
CA PHE A 222 -25.10 -13.52 -8.43
C PHE A 222 -24.11 -13.16 -9.54
N TYR A 223 -24.42 -12.12 -10.28
CA TYR A 223 -23.58 -11.55 -11.31
C TYR A 223 -23.02 -10.22 -10.84
N LEU A 224 -21.72 -10.02 -11.00
CA LEU A 224 -20.99 -8.83 -10.56
C LEU A 224 -20.10 -8.32 -11.70
N GLU A 225 -20.46 -7.18 -12.27
CA GLU A 225 -19.73 -6.59 -13.39
C GLU A 225 -18.59 -5.68 -12.94
N TRP A 226 -18.81 -4.88 -11.88
CA TRP A 226 -17.86 -3.87 -11.50
C TRP A 226 -17.87 -3.53 -10.01
N VAL A 227 -16.67 -3.36 -9.41
CA VAL A 227 -16.48 -3.05 -7.98
C VAL A 227 -15.48 -1.90 -7.81
N PRO A 228 -15.76 -0.69 -8.32
CA PRO A 228 -14.87 0.43 -8.13
C PRO A 228 -15.03 1.07 -6.76
N VAL A 229 -13.99 1.80 -6.35
CA VAL A 229 -14.05 2.68 -5.17
C VAL A 229 -13.68 4.11 -5.56
N LYS A 230 -14.23 5.08 -4.81
CA LYS A 230 -13.85 6.48 -4.92
C LYS A 230 -13.58 7.04 -3.53
N VAL A 231 -12.46 7.72 -3.36
CA VAL A 231 -12.08 8.32 -2.09
C VAL A 231 -12.15 9.82 -2.19
N TYR A 232 -12.89 10.43 -1.27
CA TYR A 232 -13.02 11.86 -1.12
C TYR A 232 -12.05 12.36 -0.06
N TYR A 233 -11.36 13.45 -0.35
CA TYR A 233 -10.34 14.01 0.53
C TYR A 233 -10.42 15.54 0.62
N GLY A 234 -9.82 16.09 1.65
CA GLY A 234 -9.76 17.54 1.88
C GLY A 234 -8.89 17.92 3.07
N PRO A 235 -8.81 19.23 3.35
CA PRO A 235 -8.03 19.74 4.48
C PRO A 235 -8.48 19.20 5.83
#